data_9038aaec680af0b63f26ed588ed6553b
#
_entry.id   9038aaec680af0b63f26ed588ed6553b
#
_cell.length_a   1.000
_cell.length_b   1.000
_cell.length_c   1.000
_cell.angle_alpha   90.00
_cell.angle_beta   90.00
_cell.angle_gamma   90.00
#
_symmetry.space_group_name_H-M   'P 1'
#
loop_
_entity.id
_entity.type
_entity.pdbx_description
1 polymer ?
#
loop_
_entity_poly.entity_id
_entity_poly.type
_entity_poly.pdbx_seq_one_letter_code
_entity_poly.pdbx_strand_id
1 'polypeptide(L)'
;LIEHHKRIIYKVCYVYAPGRGQIDDYFQEVVLALWRGFPDFRGESKTATWVYRIALYTCISFVRRRMRRPQSVRLSVDLACDDDMQAREQLDELYAVISRLGRLDRALILLWLEERPAGEIAAITGLSPGNVAVKLTRIRCKLRKMYNR
;
A
#
# COMPACT_ATOMS: atom_id res chain seq x y z
N LEU A 1 -16.69 -0.17 -9.55
CA LEU A 1 -15.45 -0.87 -9.21
C LEU A 1 -14.57 -0.09 -8.24
N ILE A 2 -14.24 1.15 -8.57
CA ILE A 2 -13.38 2.01 -7.75
C ILE A 2 -14.04 2.33 -6.41
N GLU A 3 -15.31 2.67 -6.42
CA GLU A 3 -16.09 2.97 -5.21
C GLU A 3 -16.12 1.77 -4.24
N HIS A 4 -16.24 0.56 -4.77
CA HIS A 4 -16.29 -0.67 -3.97
C HIS A 4 -14.96 -1.02 -3.33
N HIS A 5 -13.84 -0.59 -3.92
CA HIS A 5 -12.48 -0.90 -3.48
C HIS A 5 -11.70 0.33 -3.02
N LYS A 6 -12.38 1.44 -2.84
CA LYS A 6 -11.79 2.72 -2.44
C LYS A 6 -10.94 2.60 -1.17
N ARG A 7 -11.44 1.85 -0.19
CA ARG A 7 -10.75 1.62 1.08
C ARG A 7 -9.40 0.91 0.90
N ILE A 8 -9.37 -0.12 0.04
CA ILE A 8 -8.14 -0.85 -0.31
C ILE A 8 -7.12 0.11 -0.93
N ILE A 9 -7.58 0.91 -1.90
CA ILE A 9 -6.73 1.85 -2.62
C ILE A 9 -6.12 2.87 -1.66
N TYR A 10 -6.92 3.44 -0.76
CA TYR A 10 -6.43 4.40 0.23
C TYR A 10 -5.40 3.80 1.18
N LYS A 11 -5.61 2.57 1.65
CA LYS A 11 -4.65 1.89 2.53
C LYS A 11 -3.31 1.69 1.85
N VAL A 12 -3.30 1.27 0.60
CA VAL A 12 -2.08 1.10 -0.18
C VAL A 12 -1.37 2.44 -0.35
N CYS A 13 -2.11 3.47 -0.75
CA CYS A 13 -1.56 4.82 -0.92
C CYS A 13 -0.98 5.36 0.39
N TYR A 14 -1.64 5.11 1.51
CA TYR A 14 -1.19 5.54 2.82
C TYR A 14 0.17 4.95 3.19
N VAL A 15 0.40 3.70 2.83
CA VAL A 15 1.66 3.01 3.12
C VAL A 15 2.83 3.56 2.30
N TYR A 16 2.57 3.99 1.07
CA TYR A 16 3.63 4.40 0.13
C TYR A 16 3.83 5.90 0.03
N ALA A 17 2.82 6.72 0.30
CA ALA A 17 2.95 8.17 0.21
C ALA A 17 3.86 8.69 1.34
N PRO A 18 4.83 9.58 1.04
CA PRO A 18 5.74 10.11 2.05
C PRO A 18 5.07 10.98 3.10
N GLY A 19 3.88 11.50 2.82
CA GLY A 19 3.13 12.33 3.74
C GLY A 19 1.66 12.39 3.37
N ARG A 20 0.82 12.81 4.31
CA ARG A 20 -0.65 12.85 4.12
C ARG A 20 -1.06 13.70 2.92
N GLY A 21 -0.36 14.80 2.67
CA GLY A 21 -0.68 15.69 1.55
C GLY A 21 -0.42 15.09 0.18
N GLN A 22 0.27 13.97 0.10
CA GLN A 22 0.60 13.30 -1.16
C GLN A 22 -0.27 12.08 -1.45
N ILE A 23 -1.10 11.66 -0.49
CA ILE A 23 -1.96 10.48 -0.64
C ILE A 23 -2.89 10.65 -1.84
N ASP A 24 -3.44 11.83 -2.05
CA ASP A 24 -4.35 12.10 -3.18
C ASP A 24 -3.67 11.93 -4.53
N ASP A 25 -2.41 12.36 -4.66
CA ASP A 25 -1.64 12.16 -5.89
C ASP A 25 -1.46 10.67 -6.19
N TYR A 26 -1.14 9.89 -5.17
CA TYR A 26 -1.00 8.43 -5.30
C TYR A 26 -2.33 7.78 -5.64
N PHE A 27 -3.41 8.23 -4.99
CA PHE A 27 -4.75 7.73 -5.27
C PHE A 27 -5.15 7.95 -6.71
N GLN A 28 -4.91 9.17 -7.24
CA GLN A 28 -5.22 9.49 -8.63
C GLN A 28 -4.43 8.63 -9.61
N GLU A 29 -3.14 8.40 -9.34
CA GLU A 29 -2.32 7.51 -10.18
C GLU A 29 -2.86 6.08 -10.19
N VAL A 30 -3.29 5.56 -9.04
CA VAL A 30 -3.88 4.23 -8.95
C VAL A 30 -5.20 4.16 -9.73
N VAL A 31 -6.06 5.16 -9.57
CA VAL A 31 -7.35 5.22 -10.29
C VAL A 31 -7.12 5.22 -11.81
N LEU A 32 -6.16 6.00 -12.28
CA LEU A 32 -5.82 6.03 -13.71
C LEU A 32 -5.28 4.68 -14.19
N ALA A 33 -4.43 4.03 -13.38
CA ALA A 33 -3.89 2.72 -13.73
C ALA A 33 -4.99 1.64 -13.78
N LEU A 34 -5.93 1.67 -12.84
CA LEU A 34 -7.09 0.77 -12.85
C LEU A 34 -7.96 1.00 -14.07
N TRP A 35 -8.21 2.25 -14.41
CA TRP A 35 -8.98 2.62 -15.58
C TRP A 35 -8.35 2.10 -16.87
N ARG A 36 -7.04 2.27 -17.01
CA ARG A 36 -6.29 1.80 -18.19
C ARG A 36 -6.22 0.27 -18.27
N GLY A 37 -6.12 -0.39 -17.13
CA GLY A 37 -6.01 -1.84 -17.05
C GLY A 37 -7.32 -2.59 -17.09
N PHE A 38 -8.46 -1.91 -16.90
CA PHE A 38 -9.77 -2.54 -16.83
C PHE A 38 -10.15 -3.32 -18.11
N PRO A 39 -9.88 -2.81 -19.31
CA PRO A 39 -10.19 -3.59 -20.53
C PRO A 39 -9.45 -4.92 -20.63
N ASP A 40 -8.28 -5.03 -20.01
CA ASP A 40 -7.46 -6.25 -20.01
C ASP A 40 -7.77 -7.19 -18.84
N PHE A 41 -8.66 -6.77 -17.93
CA PHE A 41 -9.05 -7.60 -16.80
C PHE A 41 -10.04 -8.67 -17.26
N ARG A 42 -9.62 -9.94 -17.21
CA ARG A 42 -10.38 -11.08 -17.73
C ARG A 42 -11.12 -11.88 -16.67
N GLY A 43 -11.11 -11.42 -15.42
CA GLY A 43 -11.76 -12.14 -14.32
C GLY A 43 -11.06 -13.41 -13.89
N GLU A 44 -9.80 -13.59 -14.26
CA GLU A 44 -8.99 -14.77 -13.88
C GLU A 44 -8.63 -14.79 -12.39
N SER A 45 -8.71 -13.65 -11.73
CA SER A 45 -8.51 -13.52 -10.30
C SER A 45 -9.68 -12.78 -9.67
N LYS A 46 -9.77 -12.84 -8.35
CA LYS A 46 -10.75 -12.03 -7.62
C LYS A 46 -10.49 -10.55 -7.90
N THR A 47 -11.55 -9.76 -8.00
CA THR A 47 -11.44 -8.32 -8.27
C THR A 47 -10.54 -7.62 -7.23
N ALA A 48 -10.70 -7.98 -5.95
CA ALA A 48 -9.86 -7.42 -4.89
C ALA A 48 -8.37 -7.72 -5.11
N THR A 49 -8.02 -8.93 -5.52
CA THR A 49 -6.64 -9.32 -5.83
C THR A 49 -6.07 -8.47 -6.95
N TRP A 50 -6.84 -8.26 -8.01
CA TRP A 50 -6.44 -7.43 -9.14
C TRP A 50 -6.23 -5.97 -8.72
N VAL A 51 -7.15 -5.41 -7.91
CA VAL A 51 -7.05 -4.04 -7.41
C VAL A 51 -5.79 -3.87 -6.55
N TYR A 52 -5.52 -4.80 -5.63
CA TYR A 52 -4.29 -4.77 -4.82
C TYR A 52 -3.04 -4.78 -5.68
N ARG A 53 -3.00 -5.65 -6.68
CA ARG A 53 -1.85 -5.78 -7.58
C ARG A 53 -1.58 -4.47 -8.30
N ILE A 54 -2.60 -3.89 -8.92
CA ILE A 54 -2.47 -2.63 -9.66
C ILE A 54 -2.07 -1.50 -8.72
N ALA A 55 -2.72 -1.40 -7.56
CA ALA A 55 -2.43 -0.35 -6.58
C ALA A 55 -0.98 -0.43 -6.07
N LEU A 56 -0.53 -1.62 -5.71
CA LEU A 56 0.83 -1.83 -5.21
C LEU A 56 1.89 -1.52 -6.26
N TYR A 57 1.73 -2.05 -7.48
CA TYR A 57 2.66 -1.78 -8.57
C TYR A 57 2.70 -0.29 -8.93
N THR A 58 1.55 0.35 -8.96
CA THR A 58 1.47 1.78 -9.29
C THR A 58 2.17 2.62 -8.23
N CYS A 59 1.90 2.36 -6.96
CA CYS A 59 2.53 3.11 -5.86
C CYS A 59 4.04 2.88 -5.83
N ILE A 60 4.50 1.65 -6.00
CA ILE A 60 5.93 1.34 -6.04
C ILE A 60 6.62 2.07 -7.20
N SER A 61 6.02 2.06 -8.38
CA SER A 61 6.53 2.76 -9.56
C SER A 61 6.54 4.27 -9.35
N PHE A 62 5.51 4.81 -8.72
CA PHE A 62 5.39 6.24 -8.45
C PHE A 62 6.44 6.71 -7.45
N VAL A 63 6.70 5.93 -6.40
CA VAL A 63 7.79 6.21 -5.45
C VAL A 63 9.14 6.25 -6.17
N ARG A 64 9.40 5.28 -7.05
CA ARG A 64 10.65 5.22 -7.83
C ARG A 64 10.83 6.47 -8.68
N ARG A 65 9.80 6.92 -9.36
CA ARG A 65 9.86 8.10 -10.23
C ARG A 65 10.12 9.38 -9.42
N ARG A 66 9.48 9.50 -8.25
CA ARG A 66 9.66 10.68 -7.39
C ARG A 66 11.03 10.74 -6.74
N MET A 67 11.65 9.63 -6.46
CA MET A 67 13.02 9.59 -5.95
C MET A 67 14.06 10.14 -6.93
N ARG A 68 13.74 10.14 -8.22
CA ARG A 68 14.61 10.62 -9.29
C ARG A 68 14.39 12.09 -9.65
N ARG A 69 13.38 12.76 -9.07
CA ARG A 69 13.04 14.16 -9.37
C ARG A 69 13.14 15.01 -8.10
N PRO A 70 13.63 16.27 -8.23
CA PRO A 70 13.59 17.19 -7.09
C PRO A 70 12.14 17.41 -6.65
N GLN A 71 11.93 17.36 -5.35
CA GLN A 71 10.60 17.50 -4.77
C GLN A 71 10.09 18.94 -4.94
N SER A 72 9.00 19.10 -5.68
CA SER A 72 8.22 20.32 -5.61
C SER A 72 7.31 20.23 -4.38
N VAL A 73 7.40 21.25 -3.53
CA VAL A 73 6.53 21.38 -2.37
C VAL A 73 5.12 21.69 -2.88
N ARG A 74 4.20 20.74 -2.73
CA ARG A 74 2.78 20.98 -3.00
C ARG A 74 2.05 21.23 -1.69
N LEU A 75 1.14 22.23 -1.73
CA LEU A 75 0.23 22.49 -0.63
C LEU A 75 -0.66 21.28 -0.39
N SER A 76 -0.60 20.74 0.83
CA SER A 76 -1.45 19.64 1.25
C SER A 76 -2.87 20.15 1.49
N VAL A 77 -3.83 19.55 0.80
CA VAL A 77 -5.23 19.71 1.14
C VAL A 77 -5.56 18.66 2.19
N ASP A 78 -5.84 19.12 3.40
CA ASP A 78 -6.27 18.25 4.49
C ASP A 78 -7.65 17.70 4.16
N LEU A 79 -7.71 16.44 3.76
CA LEU A 79 -8.97 15.72 3.71
C LEU A 79 -9.28 15.24 5.14
N ALA A 80 -10.01 16.06 5.88
CA ALA A 80 -10.47 15.70 7.20
C ALA A 80 -11.48 14.56 7.11
N CYS A 81 -11.05 13.35 7.40
CA CYS A 81 -11.97 12.29 7.77
C CYS A 81 -12.24 12.42 9.26
N ASP A 82 -13.52 12.44 9.61
CA ASP A 82 -14.00 12.56 11.00
C ASP A 82 -13.81 11.25 11.77
N ASP A 83 -12.61 10.70 11.79
CA ASP A 83 -12.32 9.53 12.60
C ASP A 83 -11.66 9.94 13.91
N ASP A 84 -11.91 9.17 14.96
CA ASP A 84 -11.35 9.33 16.29
C ASP A 84 -9.85 9.67 16.22
N MET A 85 -9.47 10.83 16.76
CA MET A 85 -8.10 11.33 16.72
C MET A 85 -7.09 10.35 17.36
N GLN A 86 -7.52 9.64 18.40
CA GLN A 86 -6.67 8.68 19.10
C GLN A 86 -6.39 7.45 18.26
N ALA A 87 -7.39 6.93 17.55
CA ALA A 87 -7.21 5.82 16.60
C ALA A 87 -6.33 6.24 15.43
N ARG A 88 -6.42 7.49 14.98
CA ARG A 88 -5.56 8.05 13.94
C ARG A 88 -4.10 8.12 14.36
N GLU A 89 -3.82 8.56 15.58
CA GLU A 89 -2.46 8.66 16.11
C GLU A 89 -1.79 7.29 16.16
N GLN A 90 -2.52 6.26 16.61
CA GLN A 90 -2.02 4.89 16.65
C GLN A 90 -1.75 4.34 15.26
N LEU A 91 -2.62 4.60 14.31
CA LEU A 91 -2.44 4.20 12.92
C LEU A 91 -1.25 4.93 12.30
N ASP A 92 -1.10 6.22 12.59
CA ASP A 92 0.03 7.01 12.08
C ASP A 92 1.36 6.48 12.60
N GLU A 93 1.45 6.08 13.86
CA GLU A 93 2.64 5.46 14.42
C GLU A 93 2.98 4.15 13.72
N LEU A 94 1.97 3.31 13.51
CA LEU A 94 2.15 2.04 12.81
C LEU A 94 2.64 2.26 11.38
N TYR A 95 1.98 3.15 10.64
CA TYR A 95 2.36 3.45 9.27
C TYR A 95 3.73 4.13 9.18
N ALA A 96 4.10 4.94 10.17
CA ALA A 96 5.43 5.53 10.23
C ALA A 96 6.51 4.46 10.34
N VAL A 97 6.28 3.43 11.15
CA VAL A 97 7.21 2.30 11.28
C VAL A 97 7.25 1.49 9.97
N ILE A 98 6.08 1.21 9.39
CA ILE A 98 5.99 0.47 8.12
C ILE A 98 6.70 1.22 6.99
N SER A 99 6.63 2.56 6.97
CA SER A 99 7.26 3.38 5.93
C SER A 99 8.79 3.25 5.91
N ARG A 100 9.40 2.77 6.98
CA ARG A 100 10.85 2.53 7.05
C ARG A 100 11.27 1.23 6.38
N LEU A 101 10.31 0.36 6.06
CA LEU A 101 10.57 -0.89 5.36
C LEU A 101 10.81 -0.65 3.87
N GLY A 102 11.47 -1.59 3.21
CA GLY A 102 11.61 -1.58 1.76
C GLY A 102 10.25 -1.68 1.06
N ARG A 103 10.23 -1.38 -0.22
CA ARG A 103 8.98 -1.31 -1.00
C ARG A 103 8.21 -2.62 -1.00
N LEU A 104 8.89 -3.74 -1.22
CA LEU A 104 8.25 -5.06 -1.22
C LEU A 104 7.80 -5.45 0.18
N ASP A 105 8.61 -5.18 1.19
CA ASP A 105 8.29 -5.51 2.58
C ASP A 105 7.04 -4.77 3.06
N ARG A 106 6.86 -3.52 2.63
CA ARG A 106 5.63 -2.76 2.93
C ARG A 106 4.39 -3.44 2.34
N ALA A 107 4.50 -3.93 1.09
CA ALA A 107 3.40 -4.64 0.45
C ALA A 107 3.03 -5.91 1.23
N LEU A 108 4.04 -6.69 1.60
CA LEU A 108 3.83 -7.95 2.32
C LEU A 108 3.19 -7.73 3.68
N ILE A 109 3.69 -6.77 4.47
CA ILE A 109 3.14 -6.53 5.80
C ILE A 109 1.73 -5.94 5.73
N LEU A 110 1.46 -5.08 4.76
CA LEU A 110 0.12 -4.54 4.55
C LEU A 110 -0.89 -5.66 4.27
N LEU A 111 -0.57 -6.56 3.36
CA LEU A 111 -1.44 -7.68 3.01
C LEU A 111 -1.65 -8.64 4.19
N TRP A 112 -0.60 -8.84 4.99
CA TRP A 112 -0.71 -9.65 6.21
C TRP A 112 -1.63 -8.99 7.24
N LEU A 113 -1.52 -7.68 7.44
CA LEU A 113 -2.39 -6.92 8.34
C LEU A 113 -3.85 -6.93 7.88
N GLU A 114 -4.08 -7.00 6.56
CA GLU A 114 -5.40 -7.14 5.96
C GLU A 114 -5.92 -8.58 6.02
N GLU A 115 -5.21 -9.47 6.72
CA GLU A 115 -5.60 -10.87 6.92
C GLU A 115 -5.74 -11.66 5.63
N ARG A 116 -4.95 -11.31 4.60
CA ARG A 116 -4.96 -12.05 3.35
C ARG A 116 -4.20 -13.36 3.49
N PRO A 117 -4.74 -14.48 2.98
CA PRO A 117 -4.02 -15.77 3.04
C PRO A 117 -2.71 -15.73 2.26
N ALA A 118 -1.75 -16.56 2.66
CA ALA A 118 -0.43 -16.62 2.03
C ALA A 118 -0.51 -16.88 0.51
N GLY A 119 -1.44 -17.71 0.06
CA GLY A 119 -1.67 -17.97 -1.36
C GLY A 119 -2.12 -16.75 -2.12
N GLU A 120 -2.97 -15.92 -1.52
CA GLU A 120 -3.44 -14.67 -2.13
C GLU A 120 -2.33 -13.63 -2.15
N ILE A 121 -1.55 -13.52 -1.08
CA ILE A 121 -0.38 -12.62 -1.03
C ILE A 121 0.62 -13.02 -2.13
N ALA A 122 0.87 -14.32 -2.30
CA ALA A 122 1.72 -14.83 -3.36
C ALA A 122 1.20 -14.43 -4.75
N ALA A 123 -0.12 -14.56 -4.98
CA ALA A 123 -0.75 -14.18 -6.24
C ALA A 123 -0.63 -12.67 -6.52
N ILE A 124 -0.76 -11.85 -5.47
CA ILE A 124 -0.65 -10.39 -5.60
C ILE A 124 0.79 -9.97 -5.88
N THR A 125 1.76 -10.52 -5.15
CA THR A 125 3.16 -10.08 -5.20
C THR A 125 4.00 -10.79 -6.25
N GLY A 126 3.56 -11.93 -6.73
CA GLY A 126 4.34 -12.75 -7.65
C GLY A 126 5.37 -13.64 -6.97
N LEU A 127 5.42 -13.66 -5.65
CA LEU A 127 6.30 -14.54 -4.88
C LEU A 127 5.67 -15.90 -4.67
N SER A 128 6.49 -16.91 -4.37
CA SER A 128 5.98 -18.22 -3.95
C SER A 128 5.41 -18.13 -2.53
N PRO A 129 4.41 -18.98 -2.15
CA PRO A 129 3.89 -18.99 -0.79
C PRO A 129 4.96 -19.24 0.27
N GLY A 130 5.95 -20.07 -0.01
CA GLY A 130 7.08 -20.33 0.89
C GLY A 130 7.92 -19.08 1.11
N ASN A 131 8.21 -18.33 0.06
CA ASN A 131 8.94 -17.07 0.15
C ASN A 131 8.15 -16.01 0.93
N VAL A 132 6.83 -15.95 0.72
CA VAL A 132 5.96 -15.05 1.48
C VAL A 132 6.08 -15.33 2.98
N ALA A 133 5.99 -16.59 3.39
CA ALA A 133 6.07 -16.99 4.79
C ALA A 133 7.42 -16.61 5.42
N VAL A 134 8.52 -16.89 4.73
CA VAL A 134 9.87 -16.57 5.22
C VAL A 134 10.07 -15.07 5.35
N LYS A 135 9.68 -14.31 4.33
CA LYS A 135 9.82 -12.85 4.34
C LYS A 135 8.94 -12.21 5.41
N LEU A 136 7.71 -12.67 5.59
CA LEU A 136 6.82 -12.16 6.64
C LEU A 136 7.39 -12.38 8.03
N THR A 137 7.97 -13.55 8.29
CA THR A 137 8.62 -13.83 9.57
C THR A 137 9.74 -12.83 9.84
N ARG A 138 10.59 -12.58 8.86
CA ARG A 138 11.68 -11.62 8.96
C ARG A 138 11.18 -10.19 9.17
N ILE A 139 10.16 -9.79 8.43
CA ILE A 139 9.57 -8.46 8.52
C ILE A 139 8.96 -8.24 9.91
N ARG A 140 8.23 -9.21 10.42
CA ARG A 140 7.60 -9.13 11.74
C ARG A 140 8.65 -9.01 12.84
N CYS A 141 9.75 -9.76 12.76
CA CYS A 141 10.86 -9.63 13.69
C CYS A 141 11.48 -8.24 13.63
N LYS A 142 11.68 -7.72 12.43
CA LYS A 142 12.24 -6.38 12.20
C LYS A 142 11.34 -5.29 12.78
N LEU A 143 10.04 -5.39 12.56
CA LEU A 143 9.07 -4.43 13.10
C LEU A 143 9.03 -4.46 14.62
N ARG A 144 9.08 -5.64 15.21
CA ARG A 144 9.09 -5.79 16.66
C ARG A 144 10.28 -5.09 17.28
N LYS A 145 11.46 -5.22 16.67
CA LYS A 145 12.67 -4.52 17.12
C LYS A 145 12.54 -3.00 16.97
N MET A 146 11.95 -2.53 15.89
CA MET A 146 11.72 -1.10 15.67
C MET A 146 10.72 -0.51 16.65
N TYR A 147 9.69 -1.28 17.01
CA TYR A 147 8.62 -0.81 17.90
C TYR A 147 9.08 -0.77 19.36
N ASN A 148 9.99 -1.63 19.75
CA ASN A 148 10.51 -1.71 21.12
C ASN A 148 11.67 -0.73 21.40
N ARG A 149 12.02 0.07 20.45
CA ARG A 149 12.95 1.16 20.61
C ARG A 149 12.18 2.44 20.90
#